data_0487d44d26f4742baf83c5093f12edf3
#
_entry.id   0487d44d26f4742baf83c5093f12edf3
#
_cell.length_a   1.000
_cell.length_b   1.000
_cell.length_c   1.000
_cell.angle_alpha   90.00
_cell.angle_beta   90.00
_cell.angle_gamma   90.00
#
_symmetry.space_group_name_H-M   'P 1'
#
loop_
_entity.id
_entity.type
_entity.pdbx_description
1 polymer ?
#
loop_
_entity_poly.entity_id
_entity_poly.type
_entity_poly.pdbx_seq_one_letter_code
_entity_poly.pdbx_strand_id
1 'polypeptide(L)'
;MAYQITYTDRFQKHYKNLTTQEKKQLQNKLLLLAENPMHPSLRTKRIQGTTDLFECSVNMDIRIIWFYEGDKMIILVDVGHHDILKQF
;
A
#
# COMPACT_ATOMS: atom_id res chain seq x y z
N MET A 1 0.91 -15.64 10.32
CA MET A 1 -0.15 -15.87 9.33
C MET A 1 -0.21 -14.71 8.36
N ALA A 2 -0.44 -15.01 7.09
CA ALA A 2 -0.52 -13.97 6.09
C ALA A 2 -1.89 -13.28 6.12
N TYR A 3 -1.90 -11.96 5.90
CA TYR A 3 -3.13 -11.22 5.71
C TYR A 3 -3.67 -11.47 4.31
N GLN A 4 -4.98 -11.48 4.17
CA GLN A 4 -5.61 -11.43 2.86
C GLN A 4 -5.60 -9.99 2.37
N ILE A 5 -5.23 -9.79 1.10
CA ILE A 5 -5.16 -8.46 0.52
C ILE A 5 -6.24 -8.31 -0.53
N THR A 6 -7.03 -7.25 -0.41
CA THR A 6 -7.98 -6.85 -1.43
C THR A 6 -7.75 -5.37 -1.74
N TYR A 7 -8.45 -4.83 -2.73
CA TYR A 7 -8.19 -3.47 -3.17
C TYR A 7 -9.46 -2.80 -3.67
N THR A 8 -9.42 -1.46 -3.63
CA THR A 8 -10.50 -0.62 -4.10
C THR A 8 -10.41 -0.41 -5.61
N ASP A 9 -11.49 0.09 -6.21
CA ASP A 9 -11.48 0.47 -7.62
C ASP A 9 -10.48 1.59 -7.88
N ARG A 10 -10.33 2.51 -6.92
CA ARG A 10 -9.37 3.60 -7.03
C ARG A 10 -7.94 3.06 -7.10
N PHE A 11 -7.61 2.09 -6.25
CA PHE A 11 -6.29 1.44 -6.30
C PHE A 11 -6.07 0.80 -7.68
N GLN A 12 -7.05 0.04 -8.17
CA GLN A 12 -6.93 -0.65 -9.44
C GLN A 12 -6.72 0.32 -10.60
N LYS A 13 -7.47 1.42 -10.59
CA LYS A 13 -7.35 2.44 -11.63
C LYS A 13 -5.95 3.02 -11.69
N HIS A 14 -5.38 3.37 -10.55
CA HIS A 14 -4.04 3.97 -10.50
C HIS A 14 -2.95 2.92 -10.73
N TYR A 15 -3.18 1.68 -10.30
CA TYR A 15 -2.25 0.59 -10.55
C TYR A 15 -2.00 0.42 -12.05
N LYS A 16 -3.05 0.53 -12.86
CA LYS A 16 -2.92 0.38 -14.32
C LYS A 16 -1.98 1.40 -14.95
N ASN A 17 -1.80 2.54 -14.30
CA ASN A 17 -0.94 3.62 -14.81
C ASN A 17 0.53 3.44 -14.44
N LEU A 18 0.86 2.45 -13.63
CA LEU A 18 2.24 2.18 -13.26
C LEU A 18 2.98 1.52 -14.43
N THR A 19 4.29 1.74 -14.48
CA THR A 19 5.14 1.05 -15.46
C THR A 19 5.20 -0.44 -15.12
N THR A 20 5.65 -1.25 -16.06
CA THR A 20 5.83 -2.69 -15.84
C THR A 20 6.78 -2.96 -14.68
N GLN A 21 7.87 -2.20 -14.59
CA GLN A 21 8.82 -2.34 -13.50
C GLN A 21 8.21 -1.97 -12.16
N GLU A 22 7.45 -0.88 -12.12
CA GLU A 22 6.78 -0.44 -10.88
C GLU A 22 5.76 -1.46 -10.42
N LYS A 23 5.00 -2.05 -11.34
CA LYS A 23 4.05 -3.11 -11.01
C LYS A 23 4.74 -4.32 -10.40
N LYS A 24 5.91 -4.68 -10.93
CA LYS A 24 6.68 -5.80 -10.43
C LYS A 24 7.20 -5.52 -9.02
N GLN A 25 7.72 -4.32 -8.79
CA GLN A 25 8.17 -3.89 -7.47
C GLN A 25 7.01 -3.91 -6.46
N LEU A 26 5.85 -3.42 -6.90
CA LEU A 26 4.67 -3.40 -6.05
C LEU A 26 4.23 -4.80 -5.67
N GLN A 27 4.20 -5.73 -6.63
CA GLN A 27 3.83 -7.11 -6.35
C GLN A 27 4.73 -7.75 -5.31
N ASN A 28 6.04 -7.50 -5.40
CA ASN A 28 6.99 -8.00 -4.40
C ASN A 28 6.71 -7.42 -3.02
N LYS A 29 6.38 -6.13 -2.95
CA LYS A 29 6.07 -5.49 -1.67
C LYS A 29 4.74 -5.98 -1.10
N LEU A 30 3.79 -6.32 -1.95
CA LEU A 30 2.51 -6.86 -1.48
C LEU A 30 2.69 -8.23 -0.82
N LEU A 31 3.58 -9.06 -1.33
CA LEU A 31 3.89 -10.33 -0.67
C LEU A 31 4.44 -10.08 0.73
N LEU A 32 5.31 -9.10 0.86
CA LEU A 32 5.89 -8.75 2.14
C LEU A 32 4.85 -8.13 3.08
N LEU A 33 3.99 -7.27 2.54
CA LEU A 33 2.92 -6.64 3.31
C LEU A 33 1.97 -7.69 3.88
N ALA A 34 1.64 -8.71 3.08
CA ALA A 34 0.75 -9.78 3.53
C ALA A 34 1.38 -10.58 4.68
N GLU A 35 2.69 -10.80 4.64
CA GLU A 35 3.38 -11.58 5.66
C GLU A 35 3.65 -10.77 6.92
N ASN A 36 4.11 -9.53 6.74
CA ASN A 36 4.53 -8.70 7.87
C ASN A 36 4.37 -7.22 7.52
N PRO A 37 3.19 -6.63 7.81
CA PRO A 37 2.94 -5.23 7.46
C PRO A 37 3.93 -4.23 8.07
N MET A 38 4.59 -4.58 9.16
CA MET A 38 5.54 -3.71 9.84
C MET A 38 6.99 -4.02 9.49
N HIS A 39 7.22 -4.84 8.45
CA HIS A 39 8.58 -5.14 8.00
C HIS A 39 9.33 -3.85 7.70
N PRO A 40 10.59 -3.71 8.16
CA PRO A 40 11.33 -2.45 7.99
C PRO A 40 11.47 -1.97 6.55
N SER A 41 11.56 -2.88 5.57
CA SER A 41 11.73 -2.49 4.18
C SER A 41 10.49 -1.84 3.59
N LEU A 42 9.33 -1.99 4.23
CA LEU A 42 8.09 -1.35 3.79
C LEU A 42 8.00 0.10 4.27
N ARG A 43 8.73 0.45 5.33
CA ARG A 43 8.67 1.77 5.95
C ARG A 43 7.23 2.19 6.26
N THR A 44 6.46 1.24 6.81
CA THR A 44 5.06 1.48 7.13
C THR A 44 4.93 2.53 8.23
N LYS A 45 4.02 3.47 8.02
CA LYS A 45 3.68 4.43 9.05
C LYS A 45 2.25 4.92 8.86
N ARG A 46 1.66 5.38 9.97
CA ARG A 46 0.31 5.92 9.94
C ARG A 46 0.33 7.26 9.23
N ILE A 47 -0.69 7.51 8.40
CA ILE A 47 -0.82 8.80 7.74
C ILE A 47 -1.30 9.81 8.77
N GLN A 48 -0.56 10.91 8.89
CA GLN A 48 -0.84 11.95 9.86
C GLN A 48 -2.23 12.54 9.58
N GLY A 49 -3.01 12.76 10.65
CA GLY A 49 -4.35 13.31 10.54
C GLY A 49 -5.42 12.26 10.30
N THR A 50 -5.05 10.98 10.21
CA THR A 50 -5.99 9.88 10.09
C THR A 50 -5.88 8.95 11.30
N THR A 51 -6.92 8.15 11.54
CA THR A 51 -6.92 7.20 12.66
C THR A 51 -6.49 5.79 12.24
N ASP A 52 -6.75 5.41 10.99
CA ASP A 52 -6.60 4.03 10.56
C ASP A 52 -5.89 3.84 9.22
N LEU A 53 -5.50 4.92 8.55
CA LEU A 53 -4.80 4.79 7.27
C LEU A 53 -3.29 4.72 7.47
N PHE A 54 -2.69 3.83 6.70
CA PHE A 54 -1.24 3.62 6.69
C PHE A 54 -0.69 3.85 5.30
N GLU A 55 0.57 4.17 5.22
CA GLU A 55 1.31 4.19 3.98
C GLU A 55 2.49 3.23 4.07
N CYS A 56 2.87 2.66 2.94
CA CYS A 56 4.14 1.94 2.85
C CYS A 56 4.79 2.23 1.51
N SER A 57 6.10 2.01 1.45
CA SER A 57 6.90 2.33 0.27
C SER A 57 7.03 1.14 -0.65
N VAL A 58 6.77 1.35 -1.93
CA VAL A 58 7.12 0.39 -2.98
C VAL A 58 8.56 0.62 -3.41
N ASN A 59 8.88 1.89 -3.65
CA ASN A 59 10.23 2.38 -3.92
C ASN A 59 10.31 3.81 -3.41
N MET A 60 11.31 4.59 -3.82
CA MET A 60 11.46 5.95 -3.31
C MET A 60 10.32 6.88 -3.71
N ASP A 61 9.66 6.60 -4.83
CA ASP A 61 8.62 7.47 -5.36
C ASP A 61 7.21 6.96 -5.16
N ILE A 62 7.02 5.63 -5.10
CA ILE A 62 5.69 5.01 -5.09
C ILE A 62 5.30 4.63 -3.68
N ARG A 63 4.07 4.99 -3.30
CA ARG A 63 3.48 4.67 -1.99
C ARG A 63 2.17 3.94 -2.18
N ILE A 64 1.87 3.02 -1.26
CA ILE A 64 0.58 2.34 -1.15
C ILE A 64 -0.11 2.89 0.09
N ILE A 65 -1.38 3.26 -0.07
CA ILE A 65 -2.24 3.66 1.04
C ILE A 65 -3.15 2.49 1.36
N TRP A 66 -3.21 2.10 2.61
CA TRP A 66 -3.94 0.91 3.01
C TRP A 66 -4.43 1.00 4.45
N PHE A 67 -5.34 0.09 4.83
CA PHE A 67 -5.79 -0.04 6.21
C PHE A 67 -6.13 -1.48 6.52
N TYR A 68 -6.20 -1.79 7.82
CA TYR A 68 -6.64 -3.11 8.28
C TYR A 68 -8.16 -3.19 8.27
N GLU A 69 -8.68 -4.28 7.72
CA GLU A 69 -10.09 -4.63 7.85
C GLU A 69 -10.18 -5.84 8.76
N GLY A 70 -10.53 -5.60 10.02
CA GLY A 70 -10.45 -6.64 11.03
C GLY A 70 -9.02 -7.04 11.30
N ASP A 71 -8.81 -8.29 11.68
CA ASP A 71 -7.49 -8.80 12.07
C ASP A 71 -6.83 -9.68 11.01
N LYS A 72 -7.48 -9.90 9.87
CA LYS A 72 -6.98 -10.84 8.85
C LYS A 72 -6.90 -10.25 7.45
N MET A 73 -7.37 -9.04 7.25
CA MET A 73 -7.48 -8.46 5.90
C MET A 73 -6.85 -7.09 5.83
N ILE A 74 -6.23 -6.80 4.71
CA ILE A 74 -5.69 -5.48 4.39
C ILE A 74 -6.38 -4.99 3.12
N ILE A 75 -6.89 -3.76 3.17
CA ILE A 75 -7.53 -3.12 2.03
C ILE A 75 -6.57 -2.09 1.44
N LEU A 76 -6.23 -2.24 0.16
CA LEU A 76 -5.40 -1.27 -0.55
C LEU A 76 -6.31 -0.17 -1.08
N VAL A 77 -6.14 1.03 -0.56
CA VAL A 77 -7.00 2.17 -0.89
C VAL A 77 -6.55 2.86 -2.16
N ASP A 78 -5.25 3.04 -2.31
CA ASP A 78 -4.69 3.77 -3.43
C ASP A 78 -3.21 3.45 -3.60
N VAL A 79 -2.68 3.78 -4.76
CA VAL A 79 -1.26 3.67 -5.06
C VAL A 79 -0.88 4.83 -5.99
N GLY A 80 0.28 5.39 -5.80
CA GLY A 80 0.74 6.47 -6.65
C GLY A 80 2.06 7.04 -6.18
N HIS A 81 2.46 8.14 -6.79
CA HIS A 81 3.68 8.82 -6.41
C HIS A 81 3.51 9.45 -5.02
N HIS A 82 4.62 9.81 -4.42
CA HIS A 82 4.68 10.32 -3.06
C HIS A 82 3.66 11.41 -2.77
N ASP A 83 3.34 12.24 -3.75
CA ASP A 83 2.41 13.35 -3.58
C ASP A 83 0.95 12.93 -3.40
N ILE A 84 0.61 11.64 -3.60
CA ILE A 84 -0.75 11.18 -3.31
C ILE A 84 -1.10 11.34 -1.83
N LEU A 85 -0.10 11.38 -0.96
CA LEU A 85 -0.31 11.55 0.47
C LEU A 85 -1.04 12.85 0.79
N LYS A 86 -0.95 13.84 -0.07
CA LYS A 86 -1.63 15.12 0.11
C LYS A 86 -3.15 15.00 0.03
N GLN A 87 -3.65 13.91 -0.54
CA GLN A 87 -5.09 13.66 -0.68
C GLN A 87 -5.70 12.99 0.56
N PHE A 88 -4.86 12.61 1.48
CA PHE A 88 -5.25 11.94 2.71
C PHE A 88 -4.74 12.72 3.92
#